data_19d89973d37162fd8c848b4fe32c6013
#
_entry.id   19d89973d37162fd8c848b4fe32c6013
#
_cell.length_a   1.000
_cell.length_b   1.000
_cell.length_c   1.000
_cell.angle_alpha   90.00
_cell.angle_beta   90.00
_cell.angle_gamma   90.00
#
_symmetry.space_group_name_H-M   'P 1'
#
loop_
_entity.id
_entity.type
_entity.pdbx_description
1 polymer ?
#
loop_
_entity_poly.entity_id
_entity_poly.type
_entity_poly.pdbx_seq_one_letter_code
_entity_poly.pdbx_strand_id
1 'polypeptide(L)'
;MGRTERLFYHALAALVFAAACAWCLAALYTQLGDAPPEVIPEASAVPAPRRFRGLLIRQEQRLPAGAFPGTEAGTRLNAADTGTESALFFPDCDGWEGLSPADAQMLTPGGLERLMNAEPPEREDTPRLVYGFALICAALLEDGDAPLPGPCRLTIDGMEDGIGAELISVTADAMGRRMLLLRLTEFPEALYEMRIVEGKIR
;
A
#
# COMPACT_ATOMS: atom_id res chain seq x y z
N MET A 1 -9.60 -63.88 -13.31
CA MET A 1 -10.24 -62.71 -13.91
C MET A 1 -9.88 -62.67 -15.39
N GLY A 2 -10.85 -62.93 -16.26
CA GLY A 2 -10.61 -63.06 -17.71
C GLY A 2 -10.30 -61.68 -18.35
N ARG A 3 -9.66 -61.72 -19.53
CA ARG A 3 -9.32 -60.52 -20.31
C ARG A 3 -10.54 -59.65 -20.64
N THR A 4 -11.67 -60.29 -20.84
CA THR A 4 -12.99 -59.68 -21.11
C THR A 4 -13.54 -58.94 -19.89
N GLU A 5 -13.36 -59.43 -18.66
CA GLU A 5 -13.81 -58.78 -17.44
C GLU A 5 -13.01 -57.49 -17.19
N ARG A 6 -11.71 -57.50 -17.39
CA ARG A 6 -10.86 -56.31 -17.27
C ARG A 6 -11.28 -55.21 -18.25
N LEU A 7 -11.54 -55.58 -19.50
CA LEU A 7 -12.01 -54.65 -20.51
C LEU A 7 -13.38 -54.02 -20.13
N PHE A 8 -14.28 -54.83 -19.58
CA PHE A 8 -15.57 -54.35 -19.12
C PHE A 8 -15.43 -53.33 -17.97
N TYR A 9 -14.58 -53.64 -16.97
CA TYR A 9 -14.36 -52.71 -15.85
C TYR A 9 -13.67 -51.43 -16.31
N HIS A 10 -12.73 -51.46 -17.24
CA HIS A 10 -12.13 -50.25 -17.78
C HIS A 10 -13.14 -49.40 -18.59
N ALA A 11 -13.98 -50.04 -19.38
CA ALA A 11 -15.04 -49.35 -20.12
C ALA A 11 -16.06 -48.68 -19.17
N LEU A 12 -16.47 -49.41 -18.12
CA LEU A 12 -17.39 -48.87 -17.12
C LEU A 12 -16.77 -47.70 -16.34
N ALA A 13 -15.52 -47.82 -15.92
CA ALA A 13 -14.79 -46.74 -15.23
C ALA A 13 -14.64 -45.49 -16.11
N ALA A 14 -14.34 -45.65 -17.40
CA ALA A 14 -14.26 -44.55 -18.35
C ALA A 14 -15.59 -43.85 -18.55
N LEU A 15 -16.72 -44.61 -18.59
CA LEU A 15 -18.04 -44.09 -18.75
C LEU A 15 -18.50 -43.30 -17.52
N VAL A 16 -18.22 -43.80 -16.31
CA VAL A 16 -18.49 -43.09 -15.05
C VAL A 16 -17.68 -41.77 -14.95
N PHE A 17 -16.40 -41.83 -15.33
CA PHE A 17 -15.54 -40.64 -15.33
C PHE A 17 -16.02 -39.59 -16.34
N ALA A 18 -16.43 -40.00 -17.55
CA ALA A 18 -16.98 -39.11 -18.56
C ALA A 18 -18.28 -38.46 -18.08
N ALA A 19 -19.14 -39.20 -17.42
CA ALA A 19 -20.40 -38.69 -16.85
C ALA A 19 -20.14 -37.69 -15.72
N ALA A 20 -19.14 -37.95 -14.85
CA ALA A 20 -18.75 -37.03 -13.79
C ALA A 20 -18.17 -35.72 -14.36
N CYS A 21 -17.31 -35.81 -15.38
CA CYS A 21 -16.79 -34.62 -16.06
C CYS A 21 -17.89 -33.80 -16.74
N ALA A 22 -18.84 -34.45 -17.42
CA ALA A 22 -19.97 -33.76 -18.04
C ALA A 22 -20.86 -33.06 -16.99
N TRP A 23 -21.09 -33.70 -15.84
CA TRP A 23 -21.79 -33.09 -14.72
C TRP A 23 -21.08 -31.87 -14.16
N CYS A 24 -19.78 -31.96 -13.92
CA CYS A 24 -18.97 -30.82 -13.45
C CYS A 24 -18.98 -29.65 -14.45
N LEU A 25 -18.85 -29.94 -15.75
CA LEU A 25 -18.95 -28.92 -16.80
C LEU A 25 -20.35 -28.28 -16.87
N ALA A 26 -21.41 -29.06 -16.76
CA ALA A 26 -22.76 -28.54 -16.72
C ALA A 26 -23.01 -27.66 -15.49
N ALA A 27 -22.53 -28.09 -14.32
CA ALA A 27 -22.61 -27.28 -13.09
C ALA A 27 -21.81 -25.97 -13.19
N LEU A 28 -20.62 -25.99 -13.81
CA LEU A 28 -19.85 -24.79 -14.08
C LEU A 28 -20.56 -23.86 -15.06
N TYR A 29 -21.20 -24.43 -16.09
CA TYR A 29 -21.91 -23.66 -17.11
C TYR A 29 -23.15 -22.99 -16.55
N THR A 30 -23.89 -23.66 -15.64
CA THR A 30 -25.01 -23.05 -14.93
C THR A 30 -24.58 -21.94 -13.99
N GLN A 31 -23.45 -22.11 -13.27
CA GLN A 31 -22.92 -21.05 -12.41
C GLN A 31 -22.39 -19.83 -13.19
N LEU A 32 -21.84 -20.05 -14.39
CA LEU A 32 -21.38 -18.96 -15.27
C LEU A 32 -22.50 -18.32 -16.08
N GLY A 33 -23.59 -19.08 -16.37
CA GLY A 33 -24.72 -18.61 -17.17
C GLY A 33 -25.78 -17.85 -16.38
N ASP A 34 -25.89 -18.10 -15.07
CA ASP A 34 -26.83 -17.43 -14.17
C ASP A 34 -26.24 -16.18 -13.48
N ALA A 35 -25.04 -15.76 -13.86
CA ALA A 35 -24.59 -14.43 -13.47
C ALA A 35 -25.60 -13.44 -14.10
N PRO A 36 -26.41 -12.72 -13.30
CA PRO A 36 -27.26 -11.67 -13.86
C PRO A 36 -26.34 -10.76 -14.66
N PRO A 37 -26.80 -10.20 -15.81
CA PRO A 37 -25.99 -9.25 -16.56
C PRO A 37 -25.52 -8.22 -15.54
N GLU A 38 -24.19 -8.15 -15.39
CA GLU A 38 -23.56 -7.17 -14.53
C GLU A 38 -24.11 -5.83 -15.00
N VAL A 39 -25.07 -5.32 -14.25
CA VAL A 39 -25.57 -3.97 -14.45
C VAL A 39 -24.33 -3.13 -14.19
N ILE A 40 -23.63 -2.77 -15.28
CA ILE A 40 -22.54 -1.80 -15.22
C ILE A 40 -23.21 -0.60 -14.55
N PRO A 41 -22.88 -0.30 -13.29
CA PRO A 41 -23.51 0.83 -12.62
C PRO A 41 -23.23 2.03 -13.50
N GLU A 42 -24.31 2.63 -14.02
CA GLU A 42 -24.25 3.87 -14.79
C GLU A 42 -23.25 4.79 -14.09
N ALA A 43 -22.24 5.21 -14.85
CA ALA A 43 -21.14 6.10 -14.50
C ALA A 43 -21.04 6.37 -13.00
N SER A 44 -20.29 5.54 -12.29
CA SER A 44 -20.08 5.69 -10.85
C SER A 44 -19.75 7.17 -10.59
N ALA A 45 -20.63 7.85 -9.93
CA ALA A 45 -20.37 9.21 -9.47
C ALA A 45 -18.98 9.16 -8.84
N VAL A 46 -18.04 9.92 -9.37
CA VAL A 46 -16.68 9.97 -8.85
C VAL A 46 -16.80 10.13 -7.33
N PRO A 47 -16.31 9.18 -6.54
CA PRO A 47 -16.52 9.22 -5.10
C PRO A 47 -16.08 10.57 -4.57
N ALA A 48 -16.88 11.17 -3.71
CA ALA A 48 -16.55 12.45 -3.12
C ALA A 48 -15.18 12.37 -2.45
N PRO A 49 -14.31 13.36 -2.64
CA PRO A 49 -12.99 13.35 -2.04
C PRO A 49 -13.11 13.34 -0.51
N ARG A 50 -12.33 12.46 0.14
CA ARG A 50 -12.33 12.26 1.59
C ARG A 50 -11.12 12.93 2.19
N ARG A 51 -11.30 13.71 3.24
CA ARG A 51 -10.20 14.33 3.97
C ARG A 51 -9.46 13.30 4.82
N PHE A 52 -8.15 13.45 4.88
CA PHE A 52 -7.30 12.66 5.75
C PHE A 52 -6.18 13.51 6.34
N ARG A 53 -5.66 13.04 7.48
CA ARG A 53 -4.38 13.46 8.05
C ARG A 53 -3.50 12.23 8.18
N GLY A 54 -2.28 12.28 7.69
CA GLY A 54 -1.42 11.11 7.57
C GLY A 54 0.03 11.34 7.95
N LEU A 55 0.71 10.24 8.26
CA LEU A 55 2.14 10.18 8.55
C LEU A 55 2.85 9.49 7.38
N LEU A 56 3.86 10.16 6.82
CA LEU A 56 4.72 9.59 5.79
C LEU A 56 5.83 8.77 6.43
N ILE A 57 5.89 7.49 6.09
CA ILE A 57 6.82 6.50 6.61
C ILE A 57 7.70 6.02 5.47
N ARG A 58 8.99 6.09 5.66
CA ARG A 58 10.00 5.83 4.62
C ARG A 58 11.01 4.81 5.12
N GLN A 59 11.69 4.16 4.18
CA GLN A 59 12.89 3.41 4.50
C GLN A 59 14.05 4.39 4.64
N GLU A 60 14.60 4.49 5.83
CA GLU A 60 15.68 5.41 6.16
C GLU A 60 16.83 4.69 6.86
N GLN A 61 18.03 5.25 6.71
CA GLN A 61 19.23 4.75 7.37
C GLN A 61 20.04 5.93 7.94
N ARG A 62 20.25 5.94 9.23
CA ARG A 62 21.19 6.87 9.87
C ARG A 62 22.62 6.56 9.45
N LEU A 63 23.39 7.59 9.21
CA LEU A 63 24.80 7.50 8.84
C LEU A 63 25.67 7.99 10.01
N PRO A 64 26.95 7.59 10.04
CA PRO A 64 27.92 8.20 10.95
C PRO A 64 28.04 9.71 10.73
N ALA A 65 28.28 10.46 11.80
CA ALA A 65 28.53 11.88 11.71
C ALA A 65 29.68 12.18 10.73
N GLY A 66 29.49 13.17 9.87
CA GLY A 66 30.46 13.54 8.84
C GLY A 66 30.49 12.64 7.60
N ALA A 67 29.54 11.70 7.43
CA ALA A 67 29.36 10.99 6.18
C ALA A 67 29.01 11.97 5.04
N PHE A 68 29.63 11.80 3.88
CA PHE A 68 29.41 12.62 2.68
C PHE A 68 29.56 14.14 2.91
N PRO A 69 30.74 14.61 3.37
CA PRO A 69 30.95 16.00 3.70
C PRO A 69 30.75 16.91 2.48
N GLY A 70 30.04 18.01 2.66
CA GLY A 70 29.76 18.98 1.59
C GLY A 70 28.66 18.57 0.63
N THR A 71 27.96 17.47 0.89
CA THR A 71 26.80 17.05 0.09
C THR A 71 25.56 17.81 0.54
N GLU A 72 24.82 18.40 -0.40
CA GLU A 72 23.59 19.14 -0.12
C GLU A 72 22.41 18.17 0.15
N ALA A 73 21.44 18.65 0.95
CA ALA A 73 20.20 17.93 1.18
C ALA A 73 19.45 17.64 -0.13
N GLY A 74 18.84 16.47 -0.23
CA GLY A 74 18.14 16.02 -1.44
C GLY A 74 19.06 15.51 -2.56
N THR A 75 20.38 15.52 -2.37
CA THR A 75 21.30 14.97 -3.37
C THR A 75 21.07 13.47 -3.51
N ARG A 76 20.89 13.03 -4.76
CA ARG A 76 20.76 11.60 -5.07
C ARG A 76 22.12 10.93 -5.11
N LEU A 77 22.33 9.99 -4.21
CA LEU A 77 23.49 9.10 -4.21
C LEU A 77 23.13 7.81 -4.96
N ASN A 78 24.08 7.26 -5.68
CA ASN A 78 23.90 6.02 -6.43
C ASN A 78 24.24 4.79 -5.58
N ALA A 79 23.94 3.60 -6.08
CA ALA A 79 24.19 2.35 -5.36
C ALA A 79 25.68 2.10 -5.04
N ALA A 80 26.62 2.67 -5.80
CA ALA A 80 28.04 2.55 -5.51
C ALA A 80 28.44 3.37 -4.28
N ASP A 81 27.78 4.51 -4.06
CA ASP A 81 28.05 5.38 -2.91
C ASP A 81 27.38 4.85 -1.63
N THR A 82 26.21 4.26 -1.74
CA THR A 82 25.41 3.77 -0.60
C THR A 82 25.68 2.31 -0.25
N GLY A 83 26.27 1.56 -1.17
CA GLY A 83 26.53 0.12 -1.05
C GLY A 83 25.34 -0.81 -1.31
N THR A 84 24.14 -0.26 -1.53
CA THR A 84 22.91 -1.05 -1.74
C THR A 84 22.07 -0.55 -2.91
N GLU A 85 21.40 0.57 -2.74
CA GLU A 85 20.49 1.15 -3.71
C GLU A 85 20.65 2.67 -3.76
N SER A 86 20.10 3.31 -4.79
CA SER A 86 20.10 4.77 -4.85
C SER A 86 19.23 5.35 -3.74
N ALA A 87 19.74 6.38 -3.07
CA ALA A 87 19.06 7.06 -1.98
C ALA A 87 19.20 8.57 -2.08
N LEU A 88 18.38 9.31 -1.39
CA LEU A 88 18.53 10.73 -1.18
C LEU A 88 19.29 10.98 0.13
N PHE A 89 20.25 11.88 0.08
CA PHE A 89 21.03 12.29 1.26
C PHE A 89 20.34 13.47 1.97
N PHE A 90 20.29 13.41 3.29
CA PHE A 90 19.89 14.52 4.15
C PHE A 90 20.94 14.69 5.25
N PRO A 91 21.35 15.94 5.56
CA PRO A 91 22.41 16.20 6.55
C PRO A 91 21.96 16.02 8.00
N ASP A 92 20.67 15.94 8.24
CA ASP A 92 20.04 15.85 9.55
C ASP A 92 19.04 14.69 9.65
N CYS A 93 18.87 14.18 10.86
CA CYS A 93 17.79 13.28 11.24
C CYS A 93 16.63 14.07 11.83
N ASP A 94 15.41 13.69 11.50
CA ASP A 94 14.20 14.32 12.03
C ASP A 94 13.59 13.53 13.21
N GLY A 95 14.28 12.49 13.67
CA GLY A 95 13.90 11.65 14.80
C GLY A 95 12.88 10.55 14.49
N TRP A 96 12.41 10.45 13.23
CA TRP A 96 11.44 9.44 12.81
C TRP A 96 12.10 8.24 12.08
N GLU A 97 13.42 8.21 11.97
CA GLU A 97 14.16 7.18 11.21
C GLU A 97 13.99 5.76 11.76
N GLY A 98 13.53 5.65 13.01
CA GLY A 98 13.21 4.36 13.62
C GLY A 98 11.90 3.75 13.16
N LEU A 99 11.07 4.51 12.43
CA LEU A 99 9.77 4.04 11.95
C LEU A 99 9.90 3.57 10.50
N SER A 100 9.89 2.27 10.30
CA SER A 100 10.03 1.65 8.99
C SER A 100 8.68 1.38 8.30
N PRO A 101 8.66 1.16 6.97
CA PRO A 101 7.46 0.70 6.25
C PRO A 101 6.85 -0.59 6.80
N ALA A 102 7.65 -1.47 7.41
CA ALA A 102 7.15 -2.67 8.07
C ALA A 102 6.36 -2.33 9.34
N ASP A 103 6.83 -1.33 10.12
CA ASP A 103 6.14 -0.88 11.33
C ASP A 103 4.80 -0.22 11.01
N ALA A 104 4.66 0.39 9.83
CA ALA A 104 3.41 0.98 9.37
C ALA A 104 2.25 -0.03 9.36
N GLN A 105 2.53 -1.30 9.06
CA GLN A 105 1.53 -2.37 9.03
C GLN A 105 1.04 -2.76 10.42
N MET A 106 1.81 -2.44 11.47
CA MET A 106 1.49 -2.74 12.86
C MET A 106 0.78 -1.58 13.56
N LEU A 107 0.67 -0.42 12.90
CA LEU A 107 -0.02 0.74 13.44
C LEU A 107 -1.51 0.48 13.61
N THR A 108 -2.05 1.02 14.68
CA THR A 108 -3.50 1.12 14.90
C THR A 108 -3.95 2.56 14.71
N PRO A 109 -5.25 2.83 14.42
CA PRO A 109 -5.76 4.19 14.30
C PRO A 109 -5.40 5.07 15.49
N GLY A 110 -5.59 4.56 16.72
CA GLY A 110 -5.23 5.30 17.94
C GLY A 110 -3.74 5.44 18.19
N GLY A 111 -2.93 4.51 17.68
CA GLY A 111 -1.47 4.61 17.70
C GLY A 111 -0.98 5.70 16.76
N LEU A 112 -1.50 5.72 15.54
CA LEU A 112 -1.19 6.74 14.53
C LEU A 112 -1.58 8.15 15.00
N GLU A 113 -2.78 8.30 15.56
CA GLU A 113 -3.24 9.59 16.09
C GLU A 113 -2.31 10.12 17.19
N ARG A 114 -1.89 9.25 18.12
CA ARG A 114 -0.93 9.62 19.17
C ARG A 114 0.41 10.05 18.59
N LEU A 115 0.93 9.32 17.59
CA LEU A 115 2.18 9.68 16.92
C LEU A 115 2.07 11.05 16.25
N MET A 116 1.00 11.32 15.50
CA MET A 116 0.84 12.60 14.82
C MET A 116 0.58 13.78 15.74
N ASN A 117 0.08 13.55 16.96
CA ASN A 117 -0.20 14.57 17.97
C ASN A 117 0.91 14.70 19.01
N ALA A 118 1.88 13.80 19.02
CA ALA A 118 3.05 13.91 19.87
C ALA A 118 3.92 15.11 19.43
N GLU A 119 4.69 15.63 20.37
CA GLU A 119 5.73 16.61 20.04
C GLU A 119 6.72 15.98 19.05
N PRO A 120 7.05 16.68 17.94
CA PRO A 120 8.00 16.16 16.98
C PRO A 120 9.33 15.83 17.68
N PRO A 121 9.96 14.71 17.36
CA PRO A 121 11.29 14.40 17.89
C PRO A 121 12.29 15.53 17.59
N GLU A 122 13.27 15.71 18.48
CA GLU A 122 14.33 16.67 18.23
C GLU A 122 15.14 16.27 16.99
N ARG A 123 15.48 17.26 16.19
CA ARG A 123 16.38 17.07 15.04
C ARG A 123 17.79 16.87 15.54
N GLU A 124 18.48 15.93 14.93
CA GLU A 124 19.89 15.63 15.23
C GLU A 124 20.75 15.98 14.01
N ASP A 125 21.91 16.62 14.23
CA ASP A 125 22.93 16.89 13.20
C ASP A 125 23.65 15.59 12.78
N THR A 126 22.88 14.56 12.50
CA THR A 126 23.34 13.26 12.07
C THR A 126 22.76 12.98 10.69
N PRO A 127 23.60 12.74 9.67
CA PRO A 127 23.08 12.55 8.32
C PRO A 127 22.33 11.23 8.17
N ARG A 128 21.40 11.21 7.21
CA ARG A 128 20.61 10.03 6.86
C ARG A 128 20.50 9.82 5.35
N LEU A 129 20.25 8.59 4.96
CA LEU A 129 19.81 8.21 3.63
C LEU A 129 18.31 7.91 3.65
N VAL A 130 17.60 8.36 2.63
CA VAL A 130 16.18 8.08 2.41
C VAL A 130 16.06 7.31 1.10
N TYR A 131 15.53 6.10 1.20
CA TYR A 131 15.30 5.21 0.06
C TYR A 131 13.91 5.42 -0.52
N GLY A 132 13.83 5.69 -1.83
CA GLY A 132 12.58 6.09 -2.49
C GLY A 132 11.62 4.95 -2.85
N PHE A 133 12.04 3.68 -2.71
CA PHE A 133 11.27 2.54 -3.19
C PHE A 133 10.11 2.09 -2.28
N ALA A 134 10.03 2.60 -1.05
CA ALA A 134 9.00 2.24 -0.09
C ALA A 134 8.52 3.46 0.70
N LEU A 135 7.66 4.26 0.09
CA LEU A 135 7.00 5.37 0.77
C LEU A 135 5.55 4.99 1.08
N ILE A 136 5.27 4.90 2.37
CA ILE A 136 3.95 4.57 2.91
C ILE A 136 3.35 5.83 3.53
N CYS A 137 2.08 6.09 3.25
CA CYS A 137 1.28 7.05 4.00
C CYS A 137 0.29 6.27 4.88
N ALA A 138 0.47 6.31 6.19
CA ALA A 138 -0.54 5.89 7.14
C ALA A 138 -1.43 7.09 7.44
N ALA A 139 -2.70 7.04 7.08
CA ALA A 139 -3.61 8.17 7.10
C ALA A 139 -4.87 7.88 7.90
N LEU A 140 -5.27 8.80 8.77
CA LEU A 140 -6.59 8.78 9.43
C LEU A 140 -7.59 9.51 8.55
N LEU A 141 -8.72 8.87 8.26
CA LEU A 141 -9.86 9.55 7.67
C LEU A 141 -10.56 10.40 8.70
N GLU A 142 -10.85 11.64 8.30
CA GLU A 142 -11.64 12.56 9.15
C GLU A 142 -13.12 12.18 9.09
N ASP A 143 -13.64 11.87 7.89
CA ASP A 143 -15.06 11.63 7.64
C ASP A 143 -15.32 10.54 6.60
N GLY A 144 -16.50 9.93 6.71
CA GLY A 144 -17.11 9.08 5.70
C GLY A 144 -16.59 7.65 5.65
N ASP A 145 -17.08 6.90 4.66
CA ASP A 145 -16.67 5.51 4.45
C ASP A 145 -15.30 5.44 3.76
N ALA A 146 -14.49 4.50 4.19
CA ALA A 146 -13.22 4.27 3.54
C ALA A 146 -13.42 3.83 2.08
N PRO A 147 -12.56 4.29 1.15
CA PRO A 147 -12.56 3.75 -0.20
C PRO A 147 -12.20 2.26 -0.20
N LEU A 148 -12.54 1.57 -1.28
CA LEU A 148 -12.11 0.19 -1.48
C LEU A 148 -10.61 0.15 -1.75
N PRO A 149 -9.89 -0.91 -1.32
CA PRO A 149 -8.48 -1.11 -1.68
C PRO A 149 -8.28 -1.08 -3.20
N GLY A 150 -7.19 -0.46 -3.63
CA GLY A 150 -6.85 -0.34 -5.03
C GLY A 150 -6.17 1.00 -5.38
N PRO A 151 -6.02 1.29 -6.68
CA PRO A 151 -5.46 2.55 -7.15
C PRO A 151 -6.30 3.75 -6.71
N CYS A 152 -5.64 4.78 -6.22
CA CYS A 152 -6.27 6.02 -5.79
C CYS A 152 -5.35 7.22 -6.07
N ARG A 153 -5.86 8.41 -5.87
CA ARG A 153 -5.11 9.65 -6.02
C ARG A 153 -5.20 10.47 -4.75
N LEU A 154 -4.04 10.90 -4.25
CA LEU A 154 -3.93 11.80 -3.11
C LEU A 154 -3.73 13.21 -3.60
N THR A 155 -4.43 14.16 -3.00
CA THR A 155 -4.11 15.59 -3.13
C THR A 155 -3.66 16.05 -1.76
N ILE A 156 -2.39 16.39 -1.61
CA ILE A 156 -1.79 16.86 -0.36
C ILE A 156 -1.91 18.38 -0.33
N ASP A 157 -2.32 18.92 0.80
CA ASP A 157 -2.48 20.37 0.98
C ASP A 157 -1.10 21.05 0.81
N GLY A 158 -1.05 22.08 -0.03
CA GLY A 158 0.20 22.76 -0.41
C GLY A 158 0.91 22.18 -1.65
N MET A 159 0.38 21.11 -2.25
CA MET A 159 0.87 20.58 -3.52
C MET A 159 -0.19 20.77 -4.61
N GLU A 160 0.24 21.25 -5.80
CA GLU A 160 -0.66 21.50 -6.92
C GLU A 160 -1.12 20.19 -7.58
N ASP A 161 -0.22 19.21 -7.69
CA ASP A 161 -0.49 17.96 -8.38
C ASP A 161 -0.94 16.86 -7.40
N GLY A 162 -1.92 16.08 -7.84
CA GLY A 162 -2.29 14.86 -7.12
C GLY A 162 -1.26 13.76 -7.34
N ILE A 163 -1.01 12.99 -6.28
CA ILE A 163 -0.02 11.93 -6.22
C ILE A 163 -0.72 10.58 -6.42
N GLY A 164 -0.17 9.75 -7.30
CA GLY A 164 -0.62 8.38 -7.46
C GLY A 164 -0.31 7.55 -6.21
N ALA A 165 -1.30 6.77 -5.77
CA ALA A 165 -1.16 5.88 -4.64
C ALA A 165 -1.99 4.62 -4.83
N GLU A 166 -1.64 3.59 -4.05
CA GLU A 166 -2.40 2.36 -3.94
C GLU A 166 -2.85 2.19 -2.49
N LEU A 167 -4.16 2.13 -2.28
CA LEU A 167 -4.72 1.79 -0.98
C LEU A 167 -4.57 0.30 -0.72
N ILE A 168 -3.67 -0.07 0.21
CA ILE A 168 -3.33 -1.45 0.55
C ILE A 168 -4.37 -2.03 1.50
N SER A 169 -4.69 -1.28 2.56
CA SER A 169 -5.61 -1.76 3.59
C SER A 169 -6.32 -0.63 4.31
N VAL A 170 -7.45 -0.98 4.91
CA VAL A 170 -8.23 -0.13 5.80
C VAL A 170 -8.39 -0.84 7.13
N THR A 171 -8.04 -0.18 8.21
CA THR A 171 -8.21 -0.68 9.57
C THR A 171 -9.12 0.27 10.35
N ALA A 172 -10.08 -0.26 11.07
CA ALA A 172 -10.93 0.51 11.97
C ALA A 172 -10.72 0.06 13.42
N ASP A 173 -10.82 0.98 14.35
CA ASP A 173 -10.82 0.65 15.78
C ASP A 173 -12.25 0.63 16.36
N ALA A 174 -12.35 0.26 17.63
CA ALA A 174 -13.63 0.18 18.34
C ALA A 174 -14.34 1.55 18.48
N MET A 175 -13.63 2.65 18.28
CA MET A 175 -14.17 4.01 18.29
C MET A 175 -14.66 4.46 16.92
N GLY A 176 -14.53 3.62 15.89
CA GLY A 176 -14.92 3.92 14.51
C GLY A 176 -13.90 4.77 13.73
N ARG A 177 -12.71 5.05 14.31
CA ARG A 177 -11.64 5.73 13.58
C ARG A 177 -11.07 4.80 12.53
N ARG A 178 -10.87 5.31 11.33
CA ARG A 178 -10.38 4.51 10.19
C ARG A 178 -9.01 4.97 9.77
N MET A 179 -8.09 4.03 9.72
CA MET A 179 -6.74 4.24 9.20
C MET A 179 -6.62 3.57 7.83
N LEU A 180 -6.11 4.33 6.88
CA LEU A 180 -5.73 3.87 5.56
C LEU A 180 -4.23 3.61 5.53
N LEU A 181 -3.82 2.52 4.89
CA LEU A 181 -2.42 2.28 4.57
C LEU A 181 -2.26 2.42 3.06
N LEU A 182 -1.53 3.43 2.65
CA LEU A 182 -1.36 3.84 1.26
C LEU A 182 0.10 3.68 0.85
N ARG A 183 0.36 2.98 -0.25
CA ARG A 183 1.66 2.95 -0.90
C ARG A 183 1.68 4.03 -1.97
N LEU A 184 2.57 5.00 -1.89
CA LEU A 184 2.72 6.00 -2.93
C LEU A 184 3.45 5.40 -4.13
N THR A 185 2.97 5.72 -5.32
CA THR A 185 3.56 5.26 -6.59
C THR A 185 4.34 6.36 -7.29
N GLU A 186 4.16 7.59 -6.87
CA GLU A 186 4.87 8.78 -7.34
C GLU A 186 5.56 9.44 -6.13
N PHE A 187 6.78 9.94 -6.34
CA PHE A 187 7.66 10.44 -5.27
C PHE A 187 8.16 11.85 -5.58
N PRO A 188 7.31 12.89 -5.49
CA PRO A 188 7.75 14.27 -5.59
C PRO A 188 8.78 14.59 -4.50
N GLU A 189 9.82 15.35 -4.85
CA GLU A 189 10.89 15.69 -3.89
C GLU A 189 10.38 16.35 -2.61
N ALA A 190 9.36 17.19 -2.72
CA ALA A 190 8.74 17.85 -1.58
C ALA A 190 8.25 16.87 -0.48
N LEU A 191 7.89 15.63 -0.84
CA LEU A 191 7.45 14.64 0.15
C LEU A 191 8.57 14.15 1.05
N TYR A 192 9.83 14.28 0.64
CA TYR A 192 10.95 13.79 1.46
C TYR A 192 11.25 14.68 2.66
N GLU A 193 10.75 15.91 2.67
CA GLU A 193 10.88 16.83 3.80
C GLU A 193 9.66 16.81 4.73
N MET A 194 8.54 16.26 4.25
CA MET A 194 7.30 16.18 5.01
C MET A 194 7.24 14.91 5.84
N ARG A 195 6.64 14.99 7.03
CA ARG A 195 6.31 13.83 7.85
C ARG A 195 4.81 13.70 8.05
N ILE A 196 4.17 14.78 8.43
CA ILE A 196 2.73 14.83 8.61
C ILE A 196 2.15 15.58 7.42
N VAL A 197 1.15 14.99 6.79
CA VAL A 197 0.46 15.53 5.63
C VAL A 197 -1.03 15.54 5.86
N GLU A 198 -1.68 16.53 5.32
CA GLU A 198 -3.14 16.66 5.28
C GLU A 198 -3.57 16.74 3.83
N GLY A 199 -4.78 16.27 3.52
CA GLY A 199 -5.22 16.29 2.14
C GLY A 199 -6.51 15.54 1.89
N LYS A 200 -6.68 15.15 0.64
CA LYS A 200 -7.86 14.42 0.16
C LYS A 200 -7.46 13.18 -0.63
N ILE A 201 -8.24 12.11 -0.48
CA ILE A 201 -8.15 10.89 -1.26
C ILE A 201 -9.39 10.72 -2.15
N ARG A 202 -9.17 10.25 -3.37
CA ARG A 202 -10.22 9.90 -4.34
C ARG A 202 -10.00 8.52 -4.91
#